data_8e0fa98ec19f743916f46492ec9f3b7b
#
_entry.id   8e0fa98ec19f743916f46492ec9f3b7b
#
_cell.length_a   1.000
_cell.length_b   1.000
_cell.length_c   1.000
_cell.angle_alpha   90.00
_cell.angle_beta   90.00
_cell.angle_gamma   90.00
#
_symmetry.space_group_name_H-M   'P 1'
#
loop_
_entity.id
_entity.type
_entity.pdbx_description
1 polymer ?
#
loop_
_entity_poly.entity_id
_entity_poly.type
_entity_poly.pdbx_seq_one_letter_code
_entity_poly.pdbx_strand_id
1 'polypeptide(L)'
;GYEWNPDIEIECDVEQFEQLYNQLKTMRPEECIEIGMKAFELYEGGILPGTSIDWIDCMNNGYRTAFIDICKTLASFLVEKQRWDDLIHVCRKAYEIAPEVEEFTLYLMQALVNGEYHGQAIEHYETYCTMLWNRLSRTPSEAVYQAYVLATHAIQENEESMELLVQQIIQPQKLKKAFQCSLSVFQNMVQLELRNMPRSGHSTSVAVLKVESGNSEQALSTDIRRVEEVLLHKLRAGDSFTRLNKGTFMIMLPGAAAGQAENVMKRIHMEFLNIYHQTTAVLTHKIYPLHAE
;
A
#
# COMPACT_ATOMS: atom_id res chain seq x y z
N GLY A 1 -9.19 -38.70 28.55
CA GLY A 1 -8.09 -37.90 28.02
C GLY A 1 -7.67 -38.50 26.70
N TYR A 2 -7.16 -37.67 25.80
CA TYR A 2 -6.52 -38.16 24.58
C TYR A 2 -5.02 -38.15 24.85
N GLU A 3 -4.33 -39.23 24.51
CA GLU A 3 -2.87 -39.32 24.54
C GLU A 3 -2.36 -39.65 23.15
N TRP A 4 -1.18 -39.10 22.81
CA TRP A 4 -0.50 -39.45 21.58
C TRP A 4 -0.05 -40.92 21.62
N ASN A 5 -0.17 -41.63 20.51
CA ASN A 5 0.35 -42.95 20.40
C ASN A 5 1.89 -42.93 20.48
N PRO A 6 2.54 -43.54 21.47
CA PRO A 6 3.99 -43.50 21.65
C PRO A 6 4.77 -44.22 20.53
N ASP A 7 4.10 -45.03 19.71
CA ASP A 7 4.73 -45.75 18.59
C ASP A 7 4.76 -44.94 17.29
N ILE A 8 4.20 -43.69 17.30
CA ILE A 8 4.18 -42.79 16.14
C ILE A 8 5.16 -41.66 16.40
N GLU A 9 6.16 -41.53 15.54
CA GLU A 9 7.05 -40.38 15.53
C GLU A 9 6.26 -39.14 15.03
N ILE A 10 6.18 -38.10 15.85
CA ILE A 10 5.43 -36.90 15.55
C ILE A 10 6.45 -35.80 15.25
N GLU A 11 6.40 -35.25 14.05
CA GLU A 11 7.12 -34.03 13.71
C GLU A 11 6.18 -32.83 13.89
N CYS A 12 6.60 -31.86 14.70
CA CYS A 12 5.87 -30.62 14.94
C CYS A 12 6.65 -29.45 14.34
N ASP A 13 6.08 -28.80 13.35
CA ASP A 13 6.64 -27.64 12.67
C ASP A 13 6.90 -26.47 13.62
N VAL A 14 6.02 -26.27 14.59
CA VAL A 14 6.15 -25.24 15.63
C VAL A 14 7.37 -25.48 16.52
N GLU A 15 7.59 -26.72 16.97
CA GLU A 15 8.77 -27.08 17.78
C GLU A 15 10.06 -26.91 16.98
N GLN A 16 10.05 -27.30 15.70
CA GLN A 16 11.19 -27.10 14.79
C GLN A 16 11.48 -25.60 14.59
N PHE A 17 10.44 -24.78 14.40
CA PHE A 17 10.58 -23.34 14.28
C PHE A 17 11.20 -22.70 15.54
N GLU A 18 10.71 -23.07 16.72
CA GLU A 18 11.25 -22.60 18.01
C GLU A 18 12.73 -23.00 18.20
N GLN A 19 13.06 -24.24 17.87
CA GLN A 19 14.45 -24.73 17.96
C GLN A 19 15.38 -23.93 17.05
N LEU A 20 14.99 -23.73 15.78
CA LEU A 20 15.77 -22.96 14.81
C LEU A 20 15.90 -21.48 15.22
N TYR A 21 14.83 -20.88 15.72
CA TYR A 21 14.86 -19.51 16.24
C TYR A 21 15.81 -19.36 17.42
N ASN A 22 15.79 -20.30 18.36
CA ASN A 22 16.68 -20.29 19.50
C ASN A 22 18.15 -20.54 19.10
N GLN A 23 18.39 -21.38 18.10
CA GLN A 23 19.73 -21.58 17.52
C GLN A 23 20.26 -20.28 16.89
N LEU A 24 19.44 -19.57 16.13
CA LEU A 24 19.84 -18.29 15.50
C LEU A 24 20.35 -17.27 16.51
N LYS A 25 19.77 -17.22 17.71
CA LYS A 25 20.21 -16.28 18.78
C LYS A 25 21.61 -16.55 19.32
N THR A 26 22.12 -17.75 19.17
CA THR A 26 23.39 -18.20 19.76
C THR A 26 24.49 -18.45 18.74
N MET A 27 24.16 -18.41 17.45
CA MET A 27 25.09 -18.79 16.37
C MET A 27 25.99 -17.66 15.88
N ARG A 28 27.06 -18.08 15.16
CA ARG A 28 27.96 -17.18 14.46
C ARG A 28 27.31 -16.70 13.14
N PRO A 29 27.62 -15.48 12.68
CA PRO A 29 27.02 -14.87 11.48
C PRO A 29 27.04 -15.74 10.23
N GLU A 30 28.07 -16.56 10.05
CA GLU A 30 28.31 -17.36 8.84
C GLU A 30 27.30 -18.53 8.66
N GLU A 31 26.79 -19.07 9.75
CA GLU A 31 25.85 -20.20 9.76
C GLU A 31 24.38 -19.74 9.84
N CYS A 32 24.18 -18.43 10.13
CA CYS A 32 22.85 -17.88 10.36
C CYS A 32 21.95 -17.92 9.12
N ILE A 33 22.50 -17.82 7.91
CA ILE A 33 21.70 -17.77 6.68
C ILE A 33 20.99 -19.09 6.43
N GLU A 34 21.69 -20.24 6.52
CA GLU A 34 21.06 -21.55 6.24
C GLU A 34 19.97 -21.89 7.26
N ILE A 35 20.24 -21.66 8.53
CA ILE A 35 19.30 -21.97 9.62
C ILE A 35 18.15 -20.96 9.60
N GLY A 36 18.45 -19.70 9.36
CA GLY A 36 17.44 -18.67 9.21
C GLY A 36 16.50 -18.93 8.05
N MET A 37 17.03 -19.36 6.89
CA MET A 37 16.20 -19.73 5.75
C MET A 37 15.32 -20.95 6.05
N LYS A 38 15.81 -21.96 6.77
CA LYS A 38 14.96 -23.08 7.20
C LYS A 38 13.83 -22.63 8.12
N ALA A 39 14.12 -21.77 9.09
CA ALA A 39 13.10 -21.22 9.99
C ALA A 39 12.11 -20.32 9.23
N PHE A 40 12.59 -19.54 8.27
CA PHE A 40 11.78 -18.69 7.40
C PHE A 40 10.79 -19.50 6.55
N GLU A 41 11.21 -20.62 5.97
CA GLU A 41 10.35 -21.49 5.14
C GLU A 41 9.27 -22.19 5.98
N LEU A 42 9.58 -22.59 7.22
CA LEU A 42 8.63 -23.25 8.11
C LEU A 42 7.47 -22.33 8.54
N TYR A 43 7.65 -21.01 8.52
CA TYR A 43 6.61 -20.10 8.94
C TYR A 43 5.60 -19.83 7.82
N GLU A 44 4.41 -20.40 7.92
CA GLU A 44 3.31 -20.20 6.97
C GLU A 44 2.22 -19.24 7.50
N GLY A 45 2.40 -18.71 8.71
CA GLY A 45 1.42 -17.82 9.36
C GLY A 45 1.11 -18.25 10.78
N GLY A 46 -0.08 -17.97 11.26
CA GLY A 46 -0.49 -18.34 12.62
C GLY A 46 -0.93 -19.78 12.75
N ILE A 47 -0.83 -20.32 13.97
CA ILE A 47 -1.39 -21.61 14.37
C ILE A 47 -2.91 -21.53 14.27
N LEU A 48 -3.55 -22.55 13.67
CA LEU A 48 -5.00 -22.68 13.52
C LEU A 48 -5.66 -21.42 12.93
N PRO A 49 -5.37 -21.08 11.66
CA PRO A 49 -5.91 -19.91 11.01
C PRO A 49 -7.45 -19.92 11.02
N GLY A 50 -8.05 -18.79 11.35
CA GLY A 50 -9.52 -18.65 11.44
C GLY A 50 -10.12 -18.99 12.81
N THR A 51 -9.30 -19.39 13.80
CA THR A 51 -9.75 -19.65 15.17
C THR A 51 -9.41 -18.44 16.05
N SER A 52 -10.41 -17.77 16.63
CA SER A 52 -10.21 -16.66 17.56
C SER A 52 -10.37 -17.16 19.01
N ILE A 53 -9.24 -17.50 19.61
CA ILE A 53 -9.14 -17.92 21.02
C ILE A 53 -7.95 -17.18 21.60
N ASP A 54 -8.13 -16.49 22.73
CA ASP A 54 -7.15 -15.57 23.33
C ASP A 54 -5.73 -16.14 23.49
N TRP A 55 -5.60 -17.41 23.91
CA TRP A 55 -4.28 -18.01 24.07
C TRP A 55 -3.60 -18.34 22.72
N ILE A 56 -4.38 -18.70 21.69
CA ILE A 56 -3.87 -18.92 20.32
C ILE A 56 -3.42 -17.60 19.74
N ASP A 57 -4.18 -16.53 19.91
CA ASP A 57 -3.83 -15.19 19.44
C ASP A 57 -2.55 -14.68 20.12
N CYS A 58 -2.37 -14.98 21.41
CA CYS A 58 -1.14 -14.67 22.13
C CYS A 58 0.07 -15.42 21.57
N MET A 59 -0.08 -16.73 21.31
CA MET A 59 0.98 -17.55 20.69
C MET A 59 1.31 -17.06 19.27
N ASN A 60 0.29 -16.81 18.47
CA ASN A 60 0.46 -16.32 17.09
C ASN A 60 1.21 -14.97 17.05
N ASN A 61 0.94 -14.07 17.98
CA ASN A 61 1.70 -12.83 18.12
C ASN A 61 3.17 -13.08 18.50
N GLY A 62 3.44 -14.07 19.35
CA GLY A 62 4.80 -14.50 19.70
C GLY A 62 5.56 -15.04 18.48
N TYR A 63 4.95 -15.95 17.72
CA TYR A 63 5.56 -16.53 16.51
C TYR A 63 5.73 -15.48 15.39
N ARG A 64 4.76 -14.58 15.24
CA ARG A 64 4.90 -13.46 14.31
C ARG A 64 6.08 -12.57 14.67
N THR A 65 6.28 -12.28 15.94
CA THR A 65 7.42 -11.48 16.42
C THR A 65 8.74 -12.22 16.15
N ALA A 66 8.82 -13.53 16.47
CA ALA A 66 9.98 -14.35 16.18
C ALA A 66 10.30 -14.39 14.67
N PHE A 67 9.29 -14.54 13.82
CA PHE A 67 9.45 -14.51 12.36
C PHE A 67 10.00 -13.15 11.87
N ILE A 68 9.49 -12.04 12.40
CA ILE A 68 10.00 -10.69 12.08
C ILE A 68 11.48 -10.57 12.46
N ASP A 69 11.88 -11.08 13.63
CA ASP A 69 13.28 -11.07 14.08
C ASP A 69 14.18 -11.91 13.18
N ILE A 70 13.71 -13.11 12.78
CA ILE A 70 14.40 -13.96 11.81
C ILE A 70 14.61 -13.21 10.49
N CYS A 71 13.54 -12.62 9.95
CA CYS A 71 13.61 -11.88 8.67
C CYS A 71 14.56 -10.68 8.74
N LYS A 72 14.58 -9.93 9.85
CA LYS A 72 15.52 -8.81 10.05
C LYS A 72 16.97 -9.30 10.10
N THR A 73 17.20 -10.37 10.83
CA THR A 73 18.53 -11.00 10.93
C THR A 73 18.99 -11.49 9.56
N LEU A 74 18.14 -12.23 8.85
CA LEU A 74 18.44 -12.70 7.49
C LEU A 74 18.72 -11.54 6.54
N ALA A 75 17.87 -10.52 6.54
CA ALA A 75 18.02 -9.38 5.65
C ALA A 75 19.37 -8.68 5.84
N SER A 76 19.81 -8.47 7.09
CA SER A 76 21.11 -7.85 7.36
C SER A 76 22.28 -8.67 6.81
N PHE A 77 22.27 -10.00 6.98
CA PHE A 77 23.33 -10.88 6.46
C PHE A 77 23.28 -11.03 4.93
N LEU A 78 22.08 -11.09 4.35
CA LEU A 78 21.92 -11.18 2.89
C LEU A 78 22.41 -9.91 2.18
N VAL A 79 22.20 -8.73 2.78
CA VAL A 79 22.80 -7.47 2.30
C VAL A 79 24.32 -7.53 2.36
N GLU A 80 24.91 -7.96 3.48
CA GLU A 80 26.37 -8.07 3.64
C GLU A 80 26.99 -9.02 2.62
N LYS A 81 26.28 -10.13 2.31
CA LYS A 81 26.71 -11.11 1.31
C LYS A 81 26.30 -10.78 -0.12
N GLN A 82 25.59 -9.67 -0.35
CA GLN A 82 25.06 -9.23 -1.66
C GLN A 82 24.18 -10.30 -2.35
N ARG A 83 23.45 -11.10 -1.56
CA ARG A 83 22.52 -12.11 -2.07
C ARG A 83 21.15 -11.49 -2.33
N TRP A 84 21.06 -10.73 -3.43
CA TRP A 84 19.89 -9.88 -3.71
C TRP A 84 18.60 -10.67 -3.95
N ASP A 85 18.67 -11.80 -4.67
CA ASP A 85 17.49 -12.63 -4.97
C ASP A 85 16.88 -13.25 -3.69
N ASP A 86 17.73 -13.76 -2.80
CA ASP A 86 17.27 -14.28 -1.51
C ASP A 86 16.71 -13.16 -0.62
N LEU A 87 17.32 -11.99 -0.65
CA LEU A 87 16.84 -10.83 0.09
C LEU A 87 15.46 -10.38 -0.43
N ILE A 88 15.25 -10.37 -1.74
CA ILE A 88 13.94 -10.09 -2.35
C ILE A 88 12.90 -11.11 -1.86
N HIS A 89 13.25 -12.41 -1.88
CA HIS A 89 12.36 -13.48 -1.43
C HIS A 89 11.97 -13.31 0.05
N VAL A 90 12.94 -13.10 0.93
CA VAL A 90 12.72 -12.91 2.37
C VAL A 90 11.87 -11.65 2.64
N CYS A 91 12.24 -10.53 2.04
CA CYS A 91 11.56 -9.26 2.30
C CYS A 91 10.14 -9.21 1.74
N ARG A 92 9.82 -9.89 0.64
CA ARG A 92 8.46 -9.98 0.10
C ARG A 92 7.52 -10.70 1.08
N LYS A 93 7.89 -11.91 1.53
CA LYS A 93 7.08 -12.66 2.51
C LYS A 93 6.98 -11.90 3.85
N ALA A 94 8.08 -11.28 4.30
CA ALA A 94 8.08 -10.45 5.50
C ALA A 94 7.15 -9.23 5.40
N TYR A 95 7.13 -8.57 4.25
CA TYR A 95 6.23 -7.44 3.97
C TYR A 95 4.75 -7.87 3.93
N GLU A 96 4.42 -9.03 3.35
CA GLU A 96 3.06 -9.55 3.36
C GLU A 96 2.54 -9.80 4.78
N ILE A 97 3.40 -10.28 5.68
CA ILE A 97 3.06 -10.60 7.06
C ILE A 97 3.07 -9.37 7.96
N ALA A 98 4.03 -8.46 7.75
CA ALA A 98 4.25 -7.29 8.59
C ALA A 98 4.51 -6.02 7.75
N PRO A 99 3.52 -5.55 6.98
CA PRO A 99 3.68 -4.39 6.10
C PRO A 99 3.94 -3.07 6.85
N GLU A 100 3.67 -3.03 8.16
CA GLU A 100 3.95 -1.89 9.02
C GLU A 100 5.44 -1.77 9.41
N VAL A 101 6.25 -2.81 9.18
CA VAL A 101 7.69 -2.80 9.45
C VAL A 101 8.43 -2.25 8.23
N GLU A 102 8.71 -0.96 8.26
CA GLU A 102 9.31 -0.21 7.13
C GLU A 102 10.69 -0.74 6.72
N GLU A 103 11.42 -1.36 7.64
CA GLU A 103 12.72 -1.96 7.36
C GLU A 103 12.66 -3.00 6.22
N PHE A 104 11.58 -3.78 6.14
CA PHE A 104 11.42 -4.76 5.05
C PHE A 104 11.21 -4.09 3.70
N THR A 105 10.47 -2.99 3.66
CA THR A 105 10.35 -2.17 2.46
C THR A 105 11.70 -1.60 2.04
N LEU A 106 12.48 -1.08 2.98
CA LEU A 106 13.80 -0.52 2.70
C LEU A 106 14.76 -1.58 2.15
N TYR A 107 14.84 -2.75 2.80
CA TYR A 107 15.67 -3.87 2.32
C TYR A 107 15.21 -4.39 0.96
N LEU A 108 13.89 -4.49 0.74
CA LEU A 108 13.35 -4.92 -0.55
C LEU A 108 13.69 -3.91 -1.66
N MET A 109 13.52 -2.63 -1.41
CA MET A 109 13.89 -1.57 -2.35
C MET A 109 15.38 -1.62 -2.66
N GLN A 110 16.24 -1.77 -1.64
CA GLN A 110 17.68 -1.90 -1.81
C GLN A 110 18.05 -3.14 -2.65
N ALA A 111 17.41 -4.28 -2.38
CA ALA A 111 17.65 -5.52 -3.12
C ALA A 111 17.21 -5.40 -4.59
N LEU A 112 16.05 -4.79 -4.84
CA LEU A 112 15.53 -4.59 -6.18
C LEU A 112 16.41 -3.63 -7.00
N VAL A 113 16.90 -2.56 -6.39
CA VAL A 113 17.80 -1.60 -7.05
C VAL A 113 19.14 -2.26 -7.39
N ASN A 114 19.77 -2.97 -6.43
CA ASN A 114 21.05 -3.62 -6.66
C ASN A 114 20.96 -4.87 -7.56
N GLY A 115 19.79 -5.49 -7.63
CA GLY A 115 19.48 -6.60 -8.53
C GLY A 115 19.04 -6.15 -9.93
N GLU A 116 19.08 -4.83 -10.23
CA GLU A 116 18.65 -4.24 -11.51
C GLU A 116 17.15 -4.38 -11.83
N TYR A 117 16.31 -4.69 -10.82
CA TYR A 117 14.84 -4.76 -10.93
C TYR A 117 14.19 -3.40 -10.69
N HIS A 118 14.66 -2.34 -11.31
CA HIS A 118 14.27 -0.95 -11.02
C HIS A 118 12.77 -0.70 -11.18
N GLY A 119 12.12 -1.30 -12.18
CA GLY A 119 10.68 -1.19 -12.39
C GLY A 119 9.86 -1.75 -11.23
N GLN A 120 10.29 -2.90 -10.68
CA GLN A 120 9.64 -3.50 -9.51
C GLN A 120 9.86 -2.69 -8.23
N ALA A 121 11.01 -2.01 -8.10
CA ALA A 121 11.27 -1.11 -6.99
C ALA A 121 10.30 0.08 -7.00
N ILE A 122 10.05 0.68 -8.17
CA ILE A 122 9.10 1.78 -8.33
C ILE A 122 7.68 1.33 -7.98
N GLU A 123 7.22 0.21 -8.54
CA GLU A 123 5.89 -0.36 -8.26
C GLU A 123 5.69 -0.67 -6.77
N HIS A 124 6.72 -1.25 -6.13
CA HIS A 124 6.66 -1.52 -4.69
C HIS A 124 6.56 -0.23 -3.86
N TYR A 125 7.33 0.81 -4.20
CA TYR A 125 7.26 2.11 -3.54
C TYR A 125 5.86 2.72 -3.62
N GLU A 126 5.24 2.73 -4.80
CA GLU A 126 3.90 3.27 -5.00
C GLU A 126 2.83 2.50 -4.20
N THR A 127 2.94 1.18 -4.19
CA THR A 127 2.08 0.29 -3.40
C THR A 127 2.24 0.56 -1.91
N TYR A 128 3.48 0.70 -1.44
CA TYR A 128 3.81 1.00 -0.05
C TYR A 128 3.29 2.37 0.38
N CYS A 129 3.46 3.41 -0.44
CA CYS A 129 2.91 4.74 -0.18
C CYS A 129 1.40 4.70 -0.01
N THR A 130 0.71 3.98 -0.89
CA THR A 130 -0.74 3.81 -0.85
C THR A 130 -1.19 3.09 0.42
N MET A 131 -0.49 2.04 0.81
CA MET A 131 -0.76 1.29 2.04
C MET A 131 -0.54 2.15 3.29
N LEU A 132 0.60 2.84 3.39
CA LEU A 132 0.92 3.72 4.52
C LEU A 132 -0.12 4.82 4.69
N TRP A 133 -0.51 5.44 3.58
CA TRP A 133 -1.51 6.49 3.59
C TRP A 133 -2.86 5.98 4.08
N ASN A 134 -3.33 4.86 3.50
CA ASN A 134 -4.65 4.31 3.79
C ASN A 134 -4.78 3.75 5.23
N ARG A 135 -3.71 3.15 5.76
CA ARG A 135 -3.75 2.50 7.08
C ARG A 135 -3.25 3.38 8.21
N LEU A 136 -2.23 4.20 7.97
CA LEU A 136 -1.49 4.89 9.03
C LEU A 136 -1.49 6.42 8.88
N SER A 137 -1.99 6.96 7.76
CA SER A 137 -1.94 8.39 7.42
C SER A 137 -0.51 8.97 7.54
N ARG A 138 0.48 8.20 7.09
CA ARG A 138 1.90 8.53 7.10
C ARG A 138 2.48 8.51 5.70
N THR A 139 3.61 9.19 5.53
CA THR A 139 4.46 9.10 4.35
C THR A 139 5.66 8.18 4.63
N PRO A 140 6.27 7.57 3.59
CA PRO A 140 7.52 6.83 3.74
C PRO A 140 8.62 7.67 4.36
N SER A 141 9.60 7.00 4.98
CA SER A 141 10.81 7.67 5.44
C SER A 141 11.67 8.19 4.29
N GLU A 142 12.56 9.12 4.60
CA GLU A 142 13.53 9.64 3.64
C GLU A 142 14.39 8.53 3.04
N ALA A 143 14.75 7.50 3.80
CA ALA A 143 15.57 6.38 3.31
C ALA A 143 14.86 5.58 2.21
N VAL A 144 13.56 5.30 2.37
CA VAL A 144 12.75 4.61 1.35
C VAL A 144 12.56 5.51 0.12
N TYR A 145 12.36 6.81 0.32
CA TYR A 145 12.28 7.77 -0.77
C TYR A 145 13.57 7.85 -1.58
N GLN A 146 14.72 7.88 -0.92
CA GLN A 146 16.03 7.88 -1.60
C GLN A 146 16.25 6.61 -2.43
N ALA A 147 15.85 5.45 -1.94
CA ALA A 147 15.91 4.20 -2.73
C ALA A 147 15.00 4.27 -3.98
N TYR A 148 13.83 4.90 -3.89
CA TYR A 148 12.98 5.16 -5.05
C TYR A 148 13.63 6.11 -6.06
N VAL A 149 14.28 7.20 -5.58
CA VAL A 149 15.01 8.13 -6.45
C VAL A 149 16.13 7.41 -7.19
N LEU A 150 16.90 6.54 -6.51
CA LEU A 150 17.93 5.74 -7.16
C LEU A 150 17.36 4.80 -8.24
N ALA A 151 16.24 4.14 -7.98
CA ALA A 151 15.57 3.29 -8.96
C ALA A 151 15.12 4.08 -10.20
N THR A 152 14.56 5.27 -10.00
CA THR A 152 14.10 6.12 -11.11
C THR A 152 15.26 6.67 -11.95
N HIS A 153 16.36 7.07 -11.31
CA HIS A 153 17.57 7.52 -12.02
C HIS A 153 18.22 6.40 -12.84
N ALA A 154 18.32 5.19 -12.29
CA ALA A 154 18.88 4.04 -13.00
C ALA A 154 18.10 3.67 -14.27
N ILE A 155 16.76 3.85 -14.26
CA ILE A 155 15.95 3.69 -15.49
C ILE A 155 16.23 4.79 -16.51
N GLN A 156 16.40 6.03 -16.05
CA GLN A 156 16.66 7.18 -16.94
C GLN A 156 18.00 7.11 -17.65
N GLU A 157 19.01 6.48 -17.04
CA GLU A 157 20.35 6.32 -17.64
C GLU A 157 20.41 5.20 -18.70
N ASN A 158 19.41 4.36 -18.79
CA ASN A 158 19.38 3.24 -19.72
C ASN A 158 18.52 3.58 -20.95
N GLU A 159 19.14 3.94 -22.09
CA GLU A 159 18.45 4.41 -23.31
C GLU A 159 17.40 3.38 -23.84
N GLU A 160 17.68 2.07 -23.78
CA GLU A 160 16.73 1.03 -24.18
C GLU A 160 15.49 0.98 -23.27
N SER A 161 15.65 1.31 -21.98
CA SER A 161 14.53 1.40 -21.04
C SER A 161 13.69 2.65 -21.25
N MET A 162 14.28 3.72 -21.81
CA MET A 162 13.59 4.99 -22.04
C MET A 162 12.50 4.86 -23.11
N GLU A 163 12.77 4.16 -24.23
CA GLU A 163 11.75 3.93 -25.26
C GLU A 163 10.60 3.08 -24.76
N LEU A 164 10.88 2.06 -23.96
CA LEU A 164 9.86 1.21 -23.33
C LEU A 164 9.03 2.00 -22.29
N LEU A 165 9.67 2.84 -21.49
CA LEU A 165 9.00 3.74 -20.54
C LEU A 165 8.09 4.75 -21.26
N VAL A 166 8.60 5.38 -22.31
CA VAL A 166 7.83 6.32 -23.13
C VAL A 166 6.62 5.60 -23.75
N GLN A 167 6.80 4.37 -24.26
CA GLN A 167 5.70 3.58 -24.79
C GLN A 167 4.67 3.22 -23.70
N GLN A 168 5.08 2.87 -22.48
CA GLN A 168 4.18 2.60 -21.36
C GLN A 168 3.41 3.84 -20.92
N ILE A 169 4.08 4.99 -20.83
CA ILE A 169 3.46 6.28 -20.48
C ILE A 169 2.47 6.75 -21.55
N ILE A 170 2.80 6.56 -22.83
CA ILE A 170 1.98 7.01 -23.98
C ILE A 170 0.87 5.99 -24.28
N GLN A 171 0.99 4.71 -23.87
CA GLN A 171 -0.08 3.74 -24.11
C GLN A 171 -1.40 4.26 -23.53
N PRO A 172 -2.41 4.49 -24.39
CA PRO A 172 -3.71 4.92 -23.90
C PRO A 172 -4.30 3.78 -23.07
N GLN A 173 -4.12 3.87 -21.77
CA GLN A 173 -4.93 3.04 -20.89
C GLN A 173 -6.39 3.32 -21.27
N LYS A 174 -7.20 2.28 -21.40
CA LYS A 174 -8.66 2.44 -21.59
C LYS A 174 -9.26 2.98 -20.29
N LEU A 175 -8.93 4.24 -19.98
CA LEU A 175 -9.36 4.96 -18.78
C LEU A 175 -10.86 5.24 -18.93
N LYS A 176 -11.68 4.29 -18.48
CA LYS A 176 -13.14 4.48 -18.37
C LYS A 176 -13.57 5.03 -17.01
N LYS A 177 -12.64 5.15 -16.07
CA LYS A 177 -12.91 5.50 -14.66
C LYS A 177 -12.07 6.70 -14.24
N ALA A 178 -12.52 7.42 -13.22
CA ALA A 178 -11.75 8.48 -12.57
C ALA A 178 -10.42 7.96 -12.01
N PHE A 179 -9.45 8.84 -11.92
CA PHE A 179 -8.12 8.50 -11.40
C PHE A 179 -8.09 8.62 -9.87
N GLN A 180 -8.03 7.48 -9.19
CA GLN A 180 -7.78 7.45 -7.75
C GLN A 180 -6.27 7.47 -7.52
N CYS A 181 -5.79 8.40 -6.70
CA CYS A 181 -4.36 8.58 -6.47
C CYS A 181 -4.04 8.90 -5.01
N SER A 182 -2.76 8.84 -4.66
CA SER A 182 -2.26 9.30 -3.36
C SER A 182 -2.38 10.82 -3.22
N LEU A 183 -2.32 11.33 -1.99
CA LEU A 183 -2.40 12.78 -1.74
C LEU A 183 -1.26 13.53 -2.42
N SER A 184 -0.05 12.99 -2.41
CA SER A 184 1.12 13.62 -3.04
C SER A 184 0.94 13.76 -4.55
N VAL A 185 0.45 12.71 -5.22
CA VAL A 185 0.13 12.74 -6.65
C VAL A 185 -1.00 13.75 -6.91
N PHE A 186 -2.05 13.74 -6.09
CA PHE A 186 -3.15 14.69 -6.20
C PHE A 186 -2.67 16.14 -6.07
N GLN A 187 -1.81 16.43 -5.10
CA GLN A 187 -1.20 17.76 -4.92
C GLN A 187 -0.41 18.20 -6.15
N ASN A 188 0.42 17.30 -6.69
CA ASN A 188 1.19 17.59 -7.91
C ASN A 188 0.28 17.85 -9.11
N MET A 189 -0.81 17.10 -9.26
CA MET A 189 -1.80 17.32 -10.31
C MET A 189 -2.50 18.66 -10.17
N VAL A 190 -2.87 19.06 -8.96
CA VAL A 190 -3.47 20.39 -8.69
C VAL A 190 -2.47 21.50 -9.04
N GLN A 191 -1.20 21.37 -8.66
CA GLN A 191 -0.15 22.33 -9.00
C GLN A 191 0.09 22.43 -10.51
N LEU A 192 0.07 21.28 -11.21
CA LEU A 192 0.19 21.24 -12.66
C LEU A 192 -0.99 21.96 -13.33
N GLU A 193 -2.20 21.69 -12.85
CA GLU A 193 -3.43 22.32 -13.37
C GLU A 193 -3.41 23.83 -13.16
N LEU A 194 -3.03 24.32 -11.97
CA LEU A 194 -2.87 25.74 -11.69
C LEU A 194 -1.92 26.43 -12.68
N ARG A 195 -0.81 25.77 -13.05
CA ARG A 195 0.15 26.30 -14.05
C ARG A 195 -0.41 26.28 -15.48
N ASN A 196 -1.31 25.35 -15.79
CA ASN A 196 -1.90 25.21 -17.10
C ASN A 196 -3.12 26.14 -17.32
N MET A 197 -3.85 26.48 -16.28
CA MET A 197 -5.06 27.30 -16.35
C MET A 197 -4.88 28.63 -17.09
N PRO A 198 -3.81 29.45 -16.88
CA PRO A 198 -3.61 30.71 -17.62
C PRO A 198 -3.50 30.52 -19.13
N ARG A 199 -3.03 29.36 -19.58
CA ARG A 199 -2.84 29.05 -21.01
C ARG A 199 -4.08 28.42 -21.63
N SER A 200 -4.79 27.58 -20.88
CA SER A 200 -5.94 26.84 -21.38
C SER A 200 -7.24 27.63 -21.32
N GLY A 201 -7.31 28.63 -20.42
CA GLY A 201 -8.53 29.40 -20.15
C GLY A 201 -9.65 28.55 -19.50
N HIS A 202 -9.38 27.33 -19.11
CA HIS A 202 -10.36 26.45 -18.47
C HIS A 202 -10.42 26.70 -16.97
N SER A 203 -11.65 26.70 -16.42
CA SER A 203 -11.86 26.76 -14.98
C SER A 203 -11.75 25.35 -14.40
N THR A 204 -11.08 25.21 -13.28
CA THR A 204 -10.99 23.93 -12.55
C THR A 204 -11.44 24.14 -11.11
N SER A 205 -12.13 23.17 -10.54
CA SER A 205 -12.56 23.21 -9.15
C SER A 205 -12.07 21.98 -8.39
N VAL A 206 -11.76 22.17 -7.12
CA VAL A 206 -11.53 21.09 -6.17
C VAL A 206 -12.72 21.01 -5.22
N ALA A 207 -13.34 19.84 -5.12
CA ALA A 207 -14.39 19.57 -4.16
C ALA A 207 -13.84 18.76 -2.99
N VAL A 208 -14.24 19.12 -1.78
CA VAL A 208 -14.01 18.34 -0.56
C VAL A 208 -15.32 17.68 -0.18
N LEU A 209 -15.36 16.35 -0.19
CA LEU A 209 -16.52 15.54 0.17
C LEU A 209 -16.26 14.88 1.53
N LYS A 210 -17.16 15.12 2.49
CA LYS A 210 -17.14 14.48 3.80
C LYS A 210 -18.24 13.45 3.90
N VAL A 211 -17.91 12.31 4.49
CA VAL A 211 -18.81 11.20 4.80
C VAL A 211 -18.95 11.12 6.31
N GLU A 212 -20.15 11.34 6.82
CA GLU A 212 -20.49 11.20 8.23
C GLU A 212 -21.44 10.01 8.37
N SER A 213 -21.07 9.01 9.15
CA SER A 213 -21.87 7.81 9.40
C SER A 213 -22.15 7.70 10.90
N GLY A 214 -23.41 7.41 11.23
CA GLY A 214 -23.96 7.76 12.54
C GLY A 214 -23.60 6.89 13.73
N ASN A 215 -23.07 5.64 13.67
CA ASN A 215 -23.10 4.80 14.88
C ASN A 215 -21.92 3.84 15.14
N SER A 216 -21.00 3.61 14.21
CA SER A 216 -19.82 2.79 14.48
C SER A 216 -18.69 3.03 13.46
N GLU A 217 -17.46 2.78 13.86
CA GLU A 217 -16.30 2.88 12.98
C GLU A 217 -16.38 1.88 11.80
N GLN A 218 -17.01 0.74 12.01
CA GLN A 218 -17.28 -0.26 10.96
C GLN A 218 -18.29 0.23 9.93
N ALA A 219 -19.37 0.91 10.37
CA ALA A 219 -20.35 1.50 9.46
C ALA A 219 -19.72 2.60 8.59
N LEU A 220 -18.92 3.48 9.20
CA LEU A 220 -18.16 4.51 8.47
C LEU A 220 -17.23 3.88 7.43
N SER A 221 -16.48 2.84 7.78
CA SER A 221 -15.57 2.13 6.84
C SER A 221 -16.33 1.54 5.64
N THR A 222 -17.51 0.99 5.87
CA THR A 222 -18.36 0.45 4.81
C THR A 222 -18.88 1.56 3.90
N ASP A 223 -19.36 2.66 4.47
CA ASP A 223 -19.88 3.78 3.69
C ASP A 223 -18.80 4.52 2.90
N ILE A 224 -17.59 4.60 3.44
CA ILE A 224 -16.41 5.12 2.71
C ILE A 224 -16.16 4.30 1.44
N ARG A 225 -16.12 2.96 1.53
CA ARG A 225 -15.89 2.09 0.38
C ARG A 225 -17.00 2.24 -0.67
N ARG A 226 -18.25 2.39 -0.23
CA ARG A 226 -19.40 2.66 -1.09
C ARG A 226 -19.25 4.01 -1.84
N VAL A 227 -18.79 5.04 -1.15
CA VAL A 227 -18.52 6.35 -1.77
C VAL A 227 -17.38 6.23 -2.79
N GLU A 228 -16.31 5.52 -2.48
CA GLU A 228 -15.22 5.27 -3.44
C GLU A 228 -15.72 4.60 -4.72
N GLU A 229 -16.58 3.59 -4.61
CA GLU A 229 -17.20 2.94 -5.77
C GLU A 229 -18.03 3.91 -6.61
N VAL A 230 -18.84 4.76 -5.97
CA VAL A 230 -19.62 5.78 -6.67
C VAL A 230 -18.71 6.80 -7.37
N LEU A 231 -17.66 7.28 -6.70
CA LEU A 231 -16.68 8.20 -7.30
C LEU A 231 -16.02 7.58 -8.53
N LEU A 232 -15.53 6.34 -8.43
CA LEU A 232 -14.90 5.63 -9.55
C LEU A 232 -15.82 5.49 -10.78
N HIS A 233 -17.13 5.33 -10.57
CA HIS A 233 -18.09 5.09 -11.64
C HIS A 233 -18.76 6.36 -12.19
N LYS A 234 -18.87 7.41 -11.39
CA LYS A 234 -19.62 8.63 -11.76
C LYS A 234 -18.76 9.82 -12.14
N LEU A 235 -17.52 9.83 -11.73
CA LEU A 235 -16.54 10.80 -12.21
C LEU A 235 -16.04 10.40 -13.61
N ARG A 236 -15.58 11.40 -14.37
CA ARG A 236 -15.04 11.19 -15.72
C ARG A 236 -13.59 10.69 -15.64
N ALA A 237 -13.10 10.10 -16.71
CA ALA A 237 -11.71 9.64 -16.80
C ALA A 237 -10.66 10.76 -16.58
N GLY A 238 -11.02 12.02 -16.87
CA GLY A 238 -10.15 13.18 -16.59
C GLY A 238 -10.26 13.74 -15.17
N ASP A 239 -11.24 13.29 -14.38
CA ASP A 239 -11.38 13.69 -12.99
C ASP A 239 -10.47 12.81 -12.12
N SER A 240 -9.97 13.38 -11.03
CA SER A 240 -9.16 12.63 -10.07
C SER A 240 -9.66 12.83 -8.65
N PHE A 241 -9.42 11.84 -7.80
CA PHE A 241 -9.75 11.96 -6.40
C PHE A 241 -8.74 11.24 -5.51
N THR A 242 -8.66 11.72 -4.28
CA THR A 242 -7.84 11.13 -3.22
C THR A 242 -8.61 11.12 -1.92
N ARG A 243 -8.27 10.19 -1.05
CA ARG A 243 -8.80 10.14 0.30
C ARG A 243 -7.86 10.90 1.24
N LEU A 244 -8.36 11.94 1.90
CA LEU A 244 -7.59 12.78 2.81
C LEU A 244 -7.46 12.16 4.21
N ASN A 245 -8.55 11.54 4.70
CA ASN A 245 -8.61 10.91 6.02
C ASN A 245 -9.75 9.88 6.08
N LYS A 246 -10.07 9.37 7.28
CA LYS A 246 -11.10 8.33 7.51
C LYS A 246 -12.52 8.68 6.99
N GLY A 247 -12.80 9.88 6.57
CA GLY A 247 -14.15 10.25 6.10
C GLY A 247 -14.16 11.41 5.12
N THR A 248 -13.01 11.79 4.55
CA THR A 248 -12.92 12.96 3.68
C THR A 248 -12.19 12.62 2.39
N PHE A 249 -12.79 13.01 1.27
CA PHE A 249 -12.20 12.93 -0.06
C PHE A 249 -11.94 14.31 -0.64
N MET A 250 -10.90 14.43 -1.42
CA MET A 250 -10.66 15.56 -2.30
C MET A 250 -10.83 15.10 -3.74
N ILE A 251 -11.54 15.89 -4.54
CA ILE A 251 -11.90 15.57 -5.92
C ILE A 251 -11.50 16.76 -6.78
N MET A 252 -10.68 16.54 -7.79
CA MET A 252 -10.32 17.55 -8.78
C MET A 252 -11.17 17.37 -10.04
N LEU A 253 -11.77 18.44 -10.48
CA LEU A 253 -12.70 18.49 -11.61
C LEU A 253 -12.15 19.47 -12.66
N PRO A 254 -11.24 19.03 -13.54
CA PRO A 254 -10.71 19.87 -14.61
C PRO A 254 -11.79 20.30 -15.59
N GLY A 255 -11.74 21.56 -16.02
CA GLY A 255 -12.74 22.11 -16.95
C GLY A 255 -14.11 22.40 -16.31
N ALA A 256 -14.24 22.32 -14.98
CA ALA A 256 -15.49 22.59 -14.27
C ALA A 256 -15.40 23.87 -13.43
N ALA A 257 -16.19 24.88 -13.78
CA ALA A 257 -16.43 26.02 -12.92
C ALA A 257 -17.28 25.64 -11.69
N ALA A 258 -17.33 26.48 -10.67
CA ALA A 258 -18.01 26.16 -9.40
C ALA A 258 -19.43 25.62 -9.57
N GLY A 259 -20.24 26.21 -10.44
CA GLY A 259 -21.61 25.74 -10.71
C GLY A 259 -21.67 24.36 -11.39
N GLN A 260 -20.72 24.05 -12.24
CA GLN A 260 -20.62 22.74 -12.89
C GLN A 260 -20.13 21.69 -11.87
N ALA A 261 -19.17 22.05 -11.02
CA ALA A 261 -18.69 21.19 -9.95
C ALA A 261 -19.82 20.86 -8.95
N GLU A 262 -20.68 21.85 -8.62
CA GLU A 262 -21.87 21.65 -7.79
C GLU A 262 -22.81 20.60 -8.38
N ASN A 263 -23.04 20.64 -9.71
CA ASN A 263 -23.89 19.67 -10.38
C ASN A 263 -23.27 18.25 -10.36
N VAL A 264 -21.94 18.14 -10.47
CA VAL A 264 -21.24 16.85 -10.35
C VAL A 264 -21.43 16.30 -8.94
N MET A 265 -21.26 17.13 -7.91
CA MET A 265 -21.42 16.68 -6.51
C MET A 265 -22.86 16.27 -6.19
N LYS A 266 -23.86 17.02 -6.68
CA LYS A 266 -25.28 16.63 -6.57
C LYS A 266 -25.56 15.27 -7.22
N ARG A 267 -25.00 15.03 -8.41
CA ARG A 267 -25.14 13.72 -9.09
C ARG A 267 -24.52 12.59 -8.29
N ILE A 268 -23.36 12.80 -7.67
CA ILE A 268 -22.71 11.82 -6.80
C ILE A 268 -23.60 11.51 -5.58
N HIS A 269 -24.16 12.55 -4.92
CA HIS A 269 -25.06 12.39 -3.80
C HIS A 269 -26.30 11.58 -4.16
N MET A 270 -26.96 11.96 -5.26
CA MET A 270 -28.16 11.26 -5.73
C MET A 270 -27.88 9.80 -6.05
N GLU A 271 -26.76 9.53 -6.71
CA GLU A 271 -26.37 8.15 -7.04
C GLU A 271 -26.06 7.32 -5.81
N PHE A 272 -25.35 7.90 -4.84
CA PHE A 272 -25.07 7.22 -3.56
C PHE A 272 -26.37 6.82 -2.84
N LEU A 273 -27.33 7.74 -2.74
CA LEU A 273 -28.64 7.47 -2.12
C LEU A 273 -29.45 6.48 -2.93
N ASN A 274 -29.39 6.52 -4.26
CA ASN A 274 -30.11 5.59 -5.13
C ASN A 274 -29.60 4.15 -5.04
N ILE A 275 -28.28 3.95 -4.88
CA ILE A 275 -27.69 2.62 -4.76
C ILE A 275 -27.84 2.08 -3.33
N TYR A 276 -27.66 2.93 -2.33
CA TYR A 276 -27.57 2.54 -0.92
C TYR A 276 -28.74 3.11 -0.09
N HIS A 277 -29.97 2.73 -0.44
CA HIS A 277 -31.22 3.24 0.17
C HIS A 277 -31.34 3.11 1.70
N GLN A 278 -30.55 2.21 2.31
CA GLN A 278 -30.62 1.93 3.76
C GLN A 278 -29.46 2.53 4.55
N THR A 279 -28.64 3.37 3.91
CA THR A 279 -27.51 4.00 4.61
C THR A 279 -27.99 5.16 5.51
N THR A 280 -27.36 5.28 6.67
CA THR A 280 -27.49 6.45 7.55
C THR A 280 -26.39 7.48 7.30
N ALA A 281 -25.53 7.24 6.30
CA ALA A 281 -24.46 8.14 5.97
C ALA A 281 -24.98 9.46 5.38
N VAL A 282 -24.46 10.55 5.89
CA VAL A 282 -24.68 11.90 5.38
C VAL A 282 -23.45 12.34 4.61
N LEU A 283 -23.66 12.71 3.35
CA LEU A 283 -22.61 13.29 2.53
C LEU A 283 -22.75 14.81 2.56
N THR A 284 -21.64 15.49 2.86
CA THR A 284 -21.55 16.96 2.76
C THR A 284 -20.38 17.32 1.87
N HIS A 285 -20.47 18.42 1.13
CA HIS A 285 -19.38 18.84 0.28
C HIS A 285 -19.16 20.34 0.29
N LYS A 286 -17.94 20.75 -0.07
CA LYS A 286 -17.57 22.14 -0.28
C LYS A 286 -16.69 22.25 -1.53
N ILE A 287 -16.96 23.27 -2.36
CA ILE A 287 -16.25 23.48 -3.61
C ILE A 287 -15.30 24.67 -3.46
N TYR A 288 -14.11 24.48 -3.97
CA TYR A 288 -13.03 25.47 -4.03
C TYR A 288 -12.64 25.66 -5.50
N PRO A 289 -13.11 26.74 -6.15
CA PRO A 289 -12.61 27.08 -7.48
C PRO A 289 -11.11 27.38 -7.40
N LEU A 290 -10.35 26.82 -8.33
CA LEU A 290 -8.94 27.16 -8.46
C LEU A 290 -8.84 28.51 -9.22
N HIS A 291 -7.97 29.37 -8.75
CA HIS A 291 -7.62 30.63 -9.38
C HIS A 291 -6.13 30.60 -9.67
N ALA A 292 -5.74 30.88 -10.91
CA ALA A 292 -4.36 31.17 -11.23
C ALA A 292 -4.06 32.60 -10.73
N GLU A 293 -3.02 32.76 -9.94
CA GLU A 293 -2.47 34.05 -9.56
C GLU A 293 -1.80 34.74 -10.74
#